data_4cd78468dece7097dde4c05c7dd09cd4
#
_entry.id   4cd78468dece7097dde4c05c7dd09cd4
#
_cell.length_a   1.000
_cell.length_b   1.000
_cell.length_c   1.000
_cell.angle_alpha   90.00
_cell.angle_beta   90.00
_cell.angle_gamma   90.00
#
_symmetry.space_group_name_H-M   'P 1'
#
loop_
_entity.id
_entity.type
_entity.pdbx_description
1 polymer ?
#
loop_
_entity_poly.entity_id
_entity_poly.type
_entity_poly.pdbx_seq_one_letter_code
_entity_poly.pdbx_strand_id
1 'polypeptide(L)'
;MEKGDNIRSAPPAMTALTPVREIFRAFVSTVVPEATNLDDRAWDELESLVEGTLRDRPASMQRQLRLLLRAIQWLPILRFGQPFTALGASHRSRMLSYLQDHRLELIRNGFWGLRTLAFAGYYGRPEAARAIGYAADPRGWEALQ
;
A
#
# COMPACT_ATOMS: atom_id res chain seq x y z
N MET A 1 -26.44 -0.50 -27.35
CA MET A 1 -26.31 -1.18 -27.04
C MET A 1 -25.15 -1.59 -26.44
N GLU A 2 -24.31 -1.92 -26.92
CA GLU A 2 -23.21 -2.32 -26.34
C GLU A 2 -22.52 -1.34 -25.57
N LYS A 3 -23.04 -0.19 -25.49
CA LYS A 3 -22.46 0.78 -24.70
C LYS A 3 -22.35 0.35 -23.31
N GLY A 4 -23.37 -0.22 -22.73
CA GLY A 4 -23.33 -0.68 -21.39
C GLY A 4 -22.27 -1.75 -21.18
N ASP A 5 -22.15 -2.60 -22.12
CA ASP A 5 -21.15 -3.61 -22.04
C ASP A 5 -19.78 -3.04 -22.03
N ASN A 6 -19.60 -2.03 -22.84
CA ASN A 6 -18.34 -1.40 -22.90
C ASN A 6 -17.95 -0.82 -21.58
N ILE A 7 -18.86 -0.18 -20.92
CA ILE A 7 -18.57 0.41 -19.64
C ILE A 7 -18.21 -0.64 -18.61
N ARG A 8 -18.92 -1.75 -18.63
CA ARG A 8 -18.64 -2.79 -17.67
C ARG A 8 -17.33 -3.47 -17.94
N SER A 9 -17.04 -3.70 -19.19
CA SER A 9 -15.82 -4.37 -19.53
C SER A 9 -14.64 -3.43 -19.49
N ALA A 10 -14.90 -2.15 -19.41
CA ALA A 10 -13.79 -1.22 -19.29
C ALA A 10 -12.97 -1.60 -18.09
N PRO A 11 -11.67 -1.41 -18.16
CA PRO A 11 -10.87 -1.67 -17.00
C PRO A 11 -11.39 -0.83 -15.87
N PRO A 12 -11.30 -1.32 -14.69
CA PRO A 12 -11.71 -0.55 -13.55
C PRO A 12 -11.13 0.82 -13.71
N ALA A 13 -11.92 1.79 -13.40
CA ALA A 13 -11.45 3.15 -13.49
C ALA A 13 -10.08 3.21 -12.88
N MET A 14 -9.22 4.03 -13.45
CA MET A 14 -7.91 4.23 -12.89
C MET A 14 -8.06 4.71 -11.47
N THR A 15 -7.61 3.90 -10.55
CA THR A 15 -7.64 4.23 -9.14
C THR A 15 -6.30 4.85 -8.76
N ALA A 16 -6.21 5.30 -7.51
CA ALA A 16 -4.97 5.90 -7.04
C ALA A 16 -3.80 4.94 -7.12
N LEU A 17 -4.05 3.65 -6.95
CA LEU A 17 -2.97 2.66 -6.95
C LEU A 17 -2.66 2.06 -8.30
N THR A 18 -3.56 2.15 -9.25
CA THR A 18 -3.39 1.45 -10.52
C THR A 18 -2.02 1.70 -11.17
N PRO A 19 -1.57 2.94 -11.32
CA PRO A 19 -0.30 3.16 -12.01
C PRO A 19 0.93 2.80 -11.19
N VAL A 20 0.77 2.56 -9.89
CA VAL A 20 1.91 2.26 -9.02
C VAL A 20 1.69 0.99 -8.24
N ARG A 21 0.83 0.12 -8.75
CA ARG A 21 0.40 -1.07 -8.03
C ARG A 21 1.56 -1.98 -7.63
N GLU A 22 2.46 -2.25 -8.55
CA GLU A 22 3.57 -3.15 -8.24
C GLU A 22 4.53 -2.54 -7.24
N ILE A 23 4.72 -1.23 -7.33
CA ILE A 23 5.57 -0.54 -6.37
C ILE A 23 4.94 -0.62 -4.99
N PHE A 24 3.62 -0.42 -4.93
CA PHE A 24 2.90 -0.48 -3.67
C PHE A 24 3.00 -1.88 -3.06
N ARG A 25 2.83 -2.93 -3.87
CA ARG A 25 2.94 -4.29 -3.37
C ARG A 25 4.34 -4.57 -2.82
N ALA A 26 5.36 -4.10 -3.52
CA ALA A 26 6.72 -4.28 -3.04
C ALA A 26 6.94 -3.54 -1.72
N PHE A 27 6.36 -2.35 -1.60
CA PHE A 27 6.45 -1.59 -0.36
C PHE A 27 5.77 -2.32 0.79
N VAL A 28 4.55 -2.79 0.56
CA VAL A 28 3.79 -3.49 1.60
C VAL A 28 4.55 -4.75 2.03
N SER A 29 5.09 -5.50 1.08
CA SER A 29 5.82 -6.72 1.40
C SER A 29 7.08 -6.43 2.21
N THR A 30 7.60 -5.24 2.10
CA THR A 30 8.79 -4.87 2.87
C THR A 30 8.43 -4.48 4.29
N VAL A 31 7.37 -3.67 4.47
CA VAL A 31 7.00 -3.25 5.82
C VAL A 31 6.15 -4.30 6.54
N VAL A 32 5.49 -5.19 5.80
CA VAL A 32 4.75 -6.31 6.37
C VAL A 32 5.22 -7.58 5.66
N PRO A 33 6.30 -8.19 6.14
CA PRO A 33 6.87 -9.34 5.42
C PRO A 33 5.88 -10.47 5.20
N GLU A 34 4.92 -10.63 6.07
CA GLU A 34 3.90 -11.67 5.92
C GLU A 34 3.09 -11.49 4.65
N ALA A 35 3.06 -10.27 4.11
CA ALA A 35 2.28 -10.01 2.91
C ALA A 35 2.84 -10.72 1.68
N THR A 36 4.11 -11.14 1.73
CA THR A 36 4.68 -11.86 0.59
C THR A 36 3.98 -13.18 0.34
N ASN A 37 3.28 -13.70 1.33
CA ASN A 37 2.58 -14.98 1.20
C ASN A 37 1.14 -14.84 0.75
N LEU A 38 0.69 -13.63 0.47
CA LEU A 38 -0.69 -13.43 0.04
C LEU A 38 -0.90 -13.93 -1.38
N ASP A 39 -2.05 -14.57 -1.60
CA ASP A 39 -2.42 -14.94 -2.95
C ASP A 39 -3.09 -13.75 -3.65
N ASP A 40 -3.44 -13.92 -4.90
CA ASP A 40 -3.99 -12.81 -5.69
C ASP A 40 -5.27 -12.25 -5.08
N ARG A 41 -6.11 -13.13 -4.56
CA ARG A 41 -7.35 -12.67 -3.97
C ARG A 41 -7.11 -11.82 -2.75
N ALA A 42 -6.18 -12.24 -1.90
CA ALA A 42 -5.86 -11.50 -0.69
C ALA A 42 -5.25 -10.15 -1.03
N TRP A 43 -4.41 -10.11 -2.08
CA TRP A 43 -3.87 -8.83 -2.53
C TRP A 43 -4.96 -7.90 -3.03
N ASP A 44 -5.93 -8.46 -3.76
CA ASP A 44 -7.06 -7.66 -4.23
C ASP A 44 -7.85 -7.08 -3.06
N GLU A 45 -8.04 -7.86 -2.01
CA GLU A 45 -8.73 -7.38 -0.83
C GLU A 45 -7.97 -6.25 -0.17
N LEU A 46 -6.67 -6.43 -0.02
CA LEU A 46 -5.82 -5.43 0.59
C LEU A 46 -5.88 -4.12 -0.20
N GLU A 47 -5.71 -4.23 -1.51
CA GLU A 47 -5.72 -3.04 -2.36
C GLU A 47 -7.08 -2.38 -2.37
N SER A 48 -8.15 -3.15 -2.29
CA SER A 48 -9.49 -2.58 -2.23
C SER A 48 -9.69 -1.76 -0.96
N LEU A 49 -9.17 -2.24 0.15
CA LEU A 49 -9.27 -1.51 1.41
C LEU A 49 -8.51 -0.20 1.33
N VAL A 50 -7.30 -0.23 0.76
CA VAL A 50 -6.51 0.98 0.61
C VAL A 50 -7.17 1.94 -0.36
N GLU A 51 -7.69 1.44 -1.48
CA GLU A 51 -8.36 2.28 -2.44
C GLU A 51 -9.59 2.96 -1.83
N GLY A 52 -10.33 2.21 -1.01
CA GLY A 52 -11.48 2.79 -0.34
C GLY A 52 -11.09 3.93 0.57
N THR A 53 -9.98 3.76 1.29
CA THR A 53 -9.47 4.82 2.15
C THR A 53 -9.03 6.03 1.34
N LEU A 54 -8.33 5.80 0.24
CA LEU A 54 -7.81 6.89 -0.56
C LEU A 54 -8.91 7.64 -1.32
N ARG A 55 -10.01 6.95 -1.62
CA ARG A 55 -11.07 7.56 -2.39
C ARG A 55 -11.62 8.81 -1.72
N ASP A 56 -11.61 8.83 -0.39
CA ASP A 56 -12.13 9.95 0.37
C ASP A 56 -11.10 11.05 0.58
N ARG A 57 -9.91 10.88 0.05
CA ARG A 57 -8.86 11.87 0.24
C ARG A 57 -8.78 12.82 -0.94
N PRO A 58 -8.28 14.04 -0.74
CA PRO A 58 -8.14 14.99 -1.84
C PRO A 58 -7.26 14.44 -2.96
N ALA A 59 -7.54 14.88 -4.18
CA ALA A 59 -6.75 14.44 -5.32
C ALA A 59 -5.28 14.79 -5.17
N SER A 60 -4.99 15.93 -4.52
CA SER A 60 -3.60 16.32 -4.33
C SER A 60 -2.85 15.32 -3.46
N MET A 61 -3.51 14.80 -2.43
CA MET A 61 -2.90 13.80 -1.57
C MET A 61 -2.65 12.50 -2.34
N GLN A 62 -3.59 12.10 -3.16
CA GLN A 62 -3.42 10.90 -3.98
C GLN A 62 -2.26 11.06 -4.95
N ARG A 63 -2.09 12.25 -5.53
CA ARG A 63 -0.97 12.52 -6.41
C ARG A 63 0.35 12.45 -5.66
N GLN A 64 0.39 13.01 -4.46
CA GLN A 64 1.59 12.98 -3.66
C GLN A 64 1.98 11.55 -3.30
N LEU A 65 0.99 10.73 -3.01
CA LEU A 65 1.25 9.32 -2.71
C LEU A 65 1.88 8.62 -3.90
N ARG A 66 1.33 8.85 -5.09
CA ARG A 66 1.88 8.22 -6.29
C ARG A 66 3.29 8.72 -6.60
N LEU A 67 3.51 10.01 -6.37
CA LEU A 67 4.85 10.56 -6.59
C LEU A 67 5.85 9.95 -5.62
N LEU A 68 5.43 9.78 -4.38
CA LEU A 68 6.31 9.17 -3.39
C LEU A 68 6.64 7.73 -3.77
N LEU A 69 5.64 6.97 -4.21
CA LEU A 69 5.89 5.60 -4.63
C LEU A 69 6.82 5.54 -5.83
N ARG A 70 6.66 6.46 -6.77
CA ARG A 70 7.57 6.50 -7.91
C ARG A 70 8.96 6.88 -7.49
N ALA A 71 9.10 7.79 -6.54
CA ALA A 71 10.41 8.12 -6.01
C ALA A 71 11.04 6.91 -5.34
N ILE A 72 10.27 6.16 -4.58
CA ILE A 72 10.77 4.94 -3.95
C ILE A 72 11.25 3.96 -5.01
N GLN A 73 10.53 3.88 -6.12
CA GLN A 73 10.88 2.96 -7.19
C GLN A 73 12.20 3.32 -7.86
N TRP A 74 12.40 4.61 -8.13
CA TRP A 74 13.54 5.00 -8.97
C TRP A 74 14.76 5.49 -8.24
N LEU A 75 14.61 5.98 -7.01
CA LEU A 75 15.78 6.45 -6.26
C LEU A 75 16.84 5.38 -6.04
N PRO A 76 16.49 4.12 -5.81
CA PRO A 76 17.54 3.10 -5.61
C PRO A 76 18.45 2.90 -6.79
N ILE A 77 18.04 3.31 -7.99
CA ILE A 77 18.90 3.18 -9.15
C ILE A 77 20.19 3.98 -8.96
N LEU A 78 20.08 5.12 -8.28
CA LEU A 78 21.26 5.95 -8.03
C LEU A 78 22.26 5.29 -7.10
N ARG A 79 21.79 4.41 -6.23
CA ARG A 79 22.66 3.78 -5.25
C ARG A 79 22.95 2.33 -5.58
N PHE A 80 21.96 1.59 -6.02
CA PHE A 80 22.11 0.17 -6.25
C PHE A 80 22.08 -0.23 -7.72
N GLY A 81 21.77 0.70 -8.59
CA GLY A 81 21.67 0.39 -10.02
C GLY A 81 20.41 -0.34 -10.40
N GLN A 82 19.46 -0.48 -9.50
CA GLN A 82 18.22 -1.21 -9.74
C GLN A 82 17.05 -0.49 -9.12
N PRO A 83 15.86 -0.60 -9.73
CA PRO A 83 14.67 -0.03 -9.13
C PRO A 83 14.25 -0.81 -7.90
N PHE A 84 13.41 -0.20 -7.07
CA PHE A 84 13.00 -0.78 -5.81
C PHE A 84 12.39 -2.18 -5.99
N THR A 85 11.55 -2.35 -7.02
CA THR A 85 10.89 -3.63 -7.23
C THR A 85 11.87 -4.74 -7.60
N ALA A 86 13.07 -4.38 -8.04
CA ALA A 86 14.10 -5.37 -8.39
C ALA A 86 15.06 -5.65 -7.24
N LEU A 87 14.97 -4.89 -6.17
CA LEU A 87 15.89 -5.07 -5.04
C LEU A 87 15.50 -6.29 -4.21
N GLY A 88 16.49 -6.89 -3.58
CA GLY A 88 16.23 -7.92 -2.59
C GLY A 88 15.66 -7.34 -1.31
N ALA A 89 15.20 -8.22 -0.43
CA ALA A 89 14.51 -7.79 0.79
C ALA A 89 15.38 -6.91 1.68
N SER A 90 16.66 -7.25 1.82
CA SER A 90 17.54 -6.49 2.70
C SER A 90 17.78 -5.08 2.18
N HIS A 91 17.95 -4.94 0.86
CA HIS A 91 18.15 -3.63 0.27
C HIS A 91 16.88 -2.79 0.32
N ARG A 92 15.72 -3.43 0.16
CA ARG A 92 14.46 -2.72 0.30
C ARG A 92 14.30 -2.17 1.71
N SER A 93 14.58 -2.99 2.71
CA SER A 93 14.48 -2.56 4.09
C SER A 93 15.40 -1.40 4.39
N ARG A 94 16.62 -1.47 3.86
CA ARG A 94 17.58 -0.40 4.07
C ARG A 94 17.12 0.91 3.44
N MET A 95 16.57 0.81 2.23
CA MET A 95 16.06 1.98 1.55
C MET A 95 14.91 2.63 2.32
N LEU A 96 14.00 1.80 2.83
CA LEU A 96 12.87 2.33 3.56
C LEU A 96 13.29 2.90 4.91
N SER A 97 14.31 2.32 5.56
CA SER A 97 14.83 2.88 6.79
C SER A 97 15.39 4.28 6.56
N TYR A 98 16.04 4.47 5.43
CA TYR A 98 16.55 5.78 5.08
C TYR A 98 15.43 6.81 4.95
N LEU A 99 14.33 6.41 4.31
CA LEU A 99 13.19 7.31 4.14
C LEU A 99 12.45 7.56 5.44
N GLN A 100 12.42 6.56 6.29
CA GLN A 100 11.72 6.66 7.56
C GLN A 100 12.30 7.77 8.44
N ASP A 101 13.61 7.94 8.38
CA ASP A 101 14.29 8.93 9.19
C ASP A 101 14.80 10.10 8.37
N HIS A 102 14.22 10.31 7.20
CA HIS A 102 14.70 11.35 6.31
C HIS A 102 14.56 12.72 6.94
N ARG A 103 15.53 13.57 6.67
CA ARG A 103 15.56 14.90 7.27
C ARG A 103 14.45 15.80 6.73
N LEU A 104 14.02 15.61 5.49
CA LEU A 104 12.92 16.38 4.93
C LEU A 104 11.60 15.88 5.49
N GLU A 105 10.88 16.78 6.12
CA GLU A 105 9.63 16.41 6.78
C GLU A 105 8.60 15.85 5.80
N LEU A 106 8.55 16.40 4.61
CA LEU A 106 7.59 15.94 3.61
C LEU A 106 7.80 14.46 3.26
N ILE A 107 9.06 14.07 3.11
CA ILE A 107 9.38 12.68 2.77
C ILE A 107 9.11 11.78 3.96
N ARG A 108 9.51 12.22 5.16
CA ARG A 108 9.29 11.43 6.36
C ARG A 108 7.81 11.22 6.63
N ASN A 109 7.01 12.29 6.53
CA ASN A 109 5.59 12.19 6.77
C ASN A 109 4.89 11.36 5.69
N GLY A 110 5.34 11.49 4.45
CA GLY A 110 4.80 10.67 3.38
C GLY A 110 5.07 9.20 3.59
N PHE A 111 6.27 8.87 4.05
CA PHE A 111 6.62 7.49 4.34
C PHE A 111 5.71 6.91 5.44
N TRP A 112 5.53 7.68 6.53
CA TRP A 112 4.71 7.19 7.63
C TRP A 112 3.24 7.06 7.24
N GLY A 113 2.75 7.95 6.39
CA GLY A 113 1.40 7.82 5.86
C GLY A 113 1.24 6.59 4.99
N LEU A 114 2.21 6.33 4.14
CA LEU A 114 2.18 5.16 3.27
C LEU A 114 2.29 3.86 4.09
N ARG A 115 3.12 3.87 5.12
CA ARG A 115 3.25 2.73 6.01
C ARG A 115 1.93 2.46 6.73
N THR A 116 1.27 3.52 7.17
CA THR A 116 -0.03 3.38 7.82
C THR A 116 -1.05 2.74 6.88
N LEU A 117 -1.05 3.16 5.62
CA LEU A 117 -1.95 2.56 4.64
C LEU A 117 -1.64 1.08 4.42
N ALA A 118 -0.37 0.73 4.40
CA ALA A 118 0.02 -0.66 4.22
C ALA A 118 -0.48 -1.53 5.36
N PHE A 119 -0.32 -1.05 6.59
CA PHE A 119 -0.80 -1.80 7.75
C PHE A 119 -2.32 -1.85 7.78
N ALA A 120 -2.98 -0.73 7.47
CA ALA A 120 -4.44 -0.71 7.47
C ALA A 120 -4.99 -1.69 6.44
N GLY A 121 -4.36 -1.75 5.26
CA GLY A 121 -4.80 -2.67 4.23
C GLY A 121 -4.57 -4.12 4.60
N TYR A 122 -3.40 -4.42 5.15
CA TYR A 122 -3.10 -5.79 5.49
C TYR A 122 -3.92 -6.29 6.68
N TYR A 123 -3.91 -5.55 7.78
CA TYR A 123 -4.56 -5.99 9.00
C TYR A 123 -6.06 -5.69 9.01
N GLY A 124 -6.55 -4.93 8.04
CA GLY A 124 -7.98 -4.71 7.90
C GLY A 124 -8.71 -5.89 7.30
N ARG A 125 -7.98 -6.87 6.74
CA ARG A 125 -8.60 -8.06 6.20
C ARG A 125 -8.99 -9.00 7.32
N PRO A 126 -10.16 -9.65 7.22
CA PRO A 126 -10.60 -10.53 8.30
C PRO A 126 -9.62 -11.64 8.66
N GLU A 127 -8.97 -12.22 7.68
CA GLU A 127 -8.02 -13.29 7.93
C GLU A 127 -6.82 -12.82 8.73
N ALA A 128 -6.33 -11.64 8.39
CA ALA A 128 -5.17 -11.11 9.10
C ALA A 128 -5.53 -10.75 10.54
N ALA A 129 -6.72 -10.20 10.73
CA ALA A 129 -7.17 -9.85 12.06
C ALA A 129 -7.26 -11.09 12.93
N ARG A 130 -7.76 -12.18 12.37
CA ARG A 130 -7.85 -13.44 13.12
C ARG A 130 -6.48 -14.01 13.42
N ALA A 131 -5.54 -13.87 12.49
CA ALA A 131 -4.21 -14.43 12.66
C ALA A 131 -3.46 -13.82 13.82
N ILE A 132 -3.72 -12.56 14.13
CA ILE A 132 -3.07 -11.90 15.26
C ILE A 132 -3.91 -11.98 16.52
N GLY A 133 -5.00 -12.76 16.49
CA GLY A 133 -5.82 -12.96 17.67
C GLY A 133 -6.78 -11.83 17.97
N TYR A 134 -6.86 -10.88 17.10
CA TYR A 134 -7.77 -9.77 17.29
C TYR A 134 -9.17 -10.18 16.84
N ALA A 135 -10.11 -10.19 17.74
CA ALA A 135 -11.49 -10.55 17.41
C ALA A 135 -12.23 -9.28 17.04
N ALA A 136 -12.72 -9.24 15.84
CA ALA A 136 -13.52 -8.10 15.41
C ALA A 136 -14.87 -8.19 16.11
N ASP A 137 -15.06 -7.37 17.11
CA ASP A 137 -16.28 -7.36 17.87
C ASP A 137 -17.08 -6.12 17.50
N PRO A 138 -18.32 -6.27 17.04
CA PRO A 138 -19.12 -5.09 16.69
C PRO A 138 -19.30 -4.12 17.84
N ARG A 139 -19.20 -4.61 19.06
CA ARG A 139 -19.33 -3.73 20.21
C ARG A 139 -18.09 -2.90 20.47
N GLY A 140 -16.97 -3.31 19.88
CA GLY A 140 -15.77 -2.51 19.99
C GLY A 140 -15.33 -2.33 21.43
N TRP A 141 -15.35 -1.07 21.87
CA TRP A 141 -14.86 -0.75 23.19
C TRP A 141 -15.60 -1.44 24.30
N GLU A 142 -16.87 -1.70 24.10
CA GLU A 142 -17.66 -2.34 25.14
C GLU A 142 -17.16 -3.73 25.43
N ALA A 143 -16.62 -4.40 24.44
CA ALA A 143 -16.10 -5.74 24.65
C ALA A 143 -14.88 -5.75 25.55
N LEU A 144 -14.22 -4.63 25.72
CA LEU A 144 -13.03 -4.54 26.53
C LEU A 144 -13.34 -4.15 27.97
N GLN A 145 -14.58 -3.80 28.26
CA GLN A 145 -14.99 -3.45 29.59
C GLN A 145 -15.62 -4.66 30.29
#